data_03eae6540f7c7eba5550ebee6071bb1d
#
_entry.id   03eae6540f7c7eba5550ebee6071bb1d
#
_cell.length_a   1.000
_cell.length_b   1.000
_cell.length_c   1.000
_cell.angle_alpha   90.00
_cell.angle_beta   90.00
_cell.angle_gamma   90.00
#
_symmetry.space_group_name_H-M   'P 1'
#
loop_
_entity.id
_entity.type
_entity.pdbx_description
1 polymer ?
#
loop_
_entity_poly.entity_id
_entity_poly.type
_entity_poly.pdbx_seq_one_letter_code
_entity_poly.pdbx_strand_id
1 'polypeptide(L)'
;MTGCTPRDGLTQLYNKAGTEQRIKEWLHSDRSKAGAVLMMMDIDYFKQINDTYGHAVGDRVLYKVGHLLKSSFRENDIVGRIGGDEFLIFMEGITSEEFAVRRMENLQQYFRELPIEELEEHTLTCSMGAAFMPKDGTTFGELYKHADEALYTTKRSGRDGFRIYHEVEEKEV
;
A
#
# COMPACT_ATOMS: atom_id res chain seq x y z
N MET A 1 27.58 -12.04 -11.15
CA MET A 1 26.18 -11.78 -11.49
C MET A 1 25.70 -10.57 -10.75
N THR A 2 25.50 -9.51 -11.46
CA THR A 2 24.82 -8.33 -10.93
C THR A 2 23.34 -8.68 -10.81
N GLY A 3 22.88 -8.99 -9.58
CA GLY A 3 21.47 -9.15 -9.33
C GLY A 3 20.76 -7.84 -9.64
N CYS A 4 19.95 -7.80 -10.70
CA CYS A 4 19.01 -6.73 -10.91
C CYS A 4 18.13 -6.64 -9.67
N THR A 5 18.16 -5.51 -8.94
CA THR A 5 17.16 -5.24 -7.91
C THR A 5 15.79 -5.32 -8.58
N PRO A 6 14.89 -6.20 -8.14
CA PRO A 6 13.63 -6.40 -8.86
C PRO A 6 12.72 -5.19 -8.70
N ARG A 7 12.70 -4.37 -9.73
CA ARG A 7 11.93 -3.14 -9.81
C ARG A 7 10.79 -3.25 -10.83
N ASP A 8 9.71 -2.55 -10.57
CA ASP A 8 8.63 -2.36 -11.54
C ASP A 8 9.08 -1.36 -12.61
N GLY A 9 8.94 -1.75 -13.88
CA GLY A 9 9.43 -0.94 -14.99
C GLY A 9 8.71 0.40 -15.16
N LEU A 10 7.44 0.48 -14.79
CA LEU A 10 6.64 1.70 -14.95
C LEU A 10 6.86 2.69 -13.79
N THR A 11 6.85 2.23 -12.56
CA THR A 11 6.90 3.09 -11.37
C THR A 11 8.29 3.22 -10.76
N GLN A 12 9.22 2.32 -11.09
CA GLN A 12 10.55 2.18 -10.49
C GLN A 12 10.52 1.82 -9.00
N LEU A 13 9.36 1.51 -8.46
CA LEU A 13 9.21 0.91 -7.13
C LEU A 13 9.68 -0.56 -7.16
N TYR A 14 9.86 -1.18 -6.02
CA TYR A 14 10.05 -2.63 -6.00
C TYR A 14 8.86 -3.32 -6.66
N ASN A 15 9.12 -4.38 -7.40
CA ASN A 15 8.06 -5.24 -7.89
C ASN A 15 7.60 -6.20 -6.77
N LYS A 16 6.66 -7.09 -7.05
CA LYS A 16 6.13 -8.02 -6.05
C LYS A 16 7.24 -8.85 -5.38
N ALA A 17 8.12 -9.46 -6.17
CA ALA A 17 9.20 -10.29 -5.66
C ALA A 17 10.21 -9.49 -4.82
N GLY A 18 10.59 -8.31 -5.28
CA GLY A 18 11.51 -7.42 -4.56
C GLY A 18 10.93 -6.89 -3.26
N THR A 19 9.65 -6.56 -3.26
CA THR A 19 8.94 -6.10 -2.06
C THR A 19 8.90 -7.19 -0.99
N GLU A 20 8.47 -8.39 -1.37
CA GLU A 20 8.39 -9.54 -0.48
C GLU A 20 9.76 -9.91 0.09
N GLN A 21 10.78 -9.96 -0.76
CA GLN A 21 12.14 -10.28 -0.34
C GLN A 21 12.66 -9.27 0.69
N ARG A 22 12.50 -7.99 0.44
CA ARG A 22 12.96 -6.92 1.35
C ARG A 22 12.26 -6.96 2.70
N ILE A 23 10.97 -7.23 2.72
CA ILE A 23 10.20 -7.34 3.96
C ILE A 23 10.64 -8.59 4.74
N LYS A 24 10.82 -9.73 4.07
CA LYS A 24 11.30 -10.96 4.72
C LYS A 24 12.69 -10.78 5.32
N GLU A 25 13.61 -10.12 4.62
CA GLU A 25 14.93 -9.80 5.14
C GLU A 25 14.84 -8.93 6.40
N TRP A 26 13.97 -7.92 6.39
CA TRP A 26 13.76 -7.06 7.55
C TRP A 26 13.19 -7.85 8.74
N LEU A 27 12.20 -8.72 8.51
CA LEU A 27 11.58 -9.55 9.55
C LEU A 27 12.59 -10.48 10.24
N HIS A 28 13.63 -10.91 9.53
CA HIS A 28 14.70 -11.77 10.07
C HIS A 28 15.86 -10.97 10.67
N SER A 29 15.85 -9.65 10.59
CA SER A 29 16.88 -8.79 11.14
C SER A 29 16.57 -8.38 12.57
N ASP A 30 17.58 -7.87 13.30
CA ASP A 30 17.39 -7.29 14.64
C ASP A 30 16.47 -6.06 14.64
N ARG A 31 16.31 -5.41 13.51
CA ARG A 31 15.40 -4.26 13.33
C ARG A 31 13.94 -4.62 13.55
N SER A 32 13.58 -5.89 13.41
CA SER A 32 12.21 -6.39 13.63
C SER A 32 11.68 -6.14 15.05
N LYS A 33 12.58 -5.99 16.02
CA LYS A 33 12.22 -5.66 17.40
C LYS A 33 11.56 -4.28 17.54
N ALA A 34 11.77 -3.39 16.60
CA ALA A 34 11.18 -2.05 16.60
C ALA A 34 9.70 -2.02 16.20
N GLY A 35 9.15 -3.14 15.71
CA GLY A 35 7.80 -3.18 15.16
C GLY A 35 7.68 -2.54 13.78
N ALA A 36 6.56 -2.78 13.12
CA ALA A 36 6.30 -2.25 11.78
C ALA A 36 4.80 -2.25 11.46
N VAL A 37 4.46 -1.56 10.39
CA VAL A 37 3.11 -1.57 9.78
C VAL A 37 3.23 -1.96 8.32
N LEU A 38 2.44 -2.93 7.91
CA LEU A 38 2.26 -3.27 6.50
C LEU A 38 0.92 -2.71 6.03
N MET A 39 0.96 -1.85 5.01
CA MET A 39 -0.21 -1.29 4.37
C MET A 39 -0.35 -1.81 2.96
N MET A 40 -1.56 -2.24 2.62
CA MET A 40 -1.95 -2.53 1.23
C MET A 40 -2.85 -1.43 0.72
N MET A 41 -2.66 -1.06 -0.54
CA MET A 41 -3.39 0.04 -1.16
C MET A 41 -3.78 -0.31 -2.59
N ASP A 42 -5.02 0.01 -2.94
CA ASP A 42 -5.52 -0.05 -4.31
C ASP A 42 -6.00 1.32 -4.77
N ILE A 43 -5.79 1.63 -6.04
CA ILE A 43 -6.40 2.79 -6.68
C ILE A 43 -7.87 2.47 -6.96
N ASP A 44 -8.77 3.27 -6.42
CA ASP A 44 -10.20 3.06 -6.61
C ASP A 44 -10.62 3.23 -8.08
N TYR A 45 -11.44 2.30 -8.56
CA TYR A 45 -11.99 2.34 -9.92
C TYR A 45 -10.94 2.42 -11.04
N PHE A 46 -9.76 1.86 -10.82
CA PHE A 46 -8.68 1.93 -11.81
C PHE A 46 -9.08 1.30 -13.17
N LYS A 47 -9.81 0.20 -13.15
CA LYS A 47 -10.33 -0.42 -14.38
C LYS A 47 -11.22 0.56 -15.16
N GLN A 48 -12.08 1.31 -14.48
CA GLN A 48 -12.92 2.31 -15.13
C GLN A 48 -12.10 3.44 -15.75
N ILE A 49 -11.00 3.84 -15.10
CA ILE A 49 -10.06 4.83 -15.66
C ILE A 49 -9.49 4.30 -16.97
N ASN A 50 -9.01 3.06 -17.01
CA ASN A 50 -8.53 2.45 -18.24
C ASN A 50 -9.62 2.37 -19.33
N ASP A 51 -10.82 1.94 -18.95
CA ASP A 51 -11.94 1.78 -19.90
C ASP A 51 -12.42 3.13 -20.46
N THR A 52 -12.37 4.18 -19.66
CA THR A 52 -12.85 5.52 -20.05
C THR A 52 -11.79 6.33 -20.80
N TYR A 53 -10.55 6.33 -20.31
CA TYR A 53 -9.48 7.20 -20.79
C TYR A 53 -8.38 6.47 -21.58
N GLY A 54 -8.39 5.13 -21.56
CA GLY A 54 -7.40 4.30 -22.21
C GLY A 54 -6.23 3.92 -21.33
N HIS A 55 -5.51 2.87 -21.76
CA HIS A 55 -4.38 2.32 -20.99
C HIS A 55 -3.21 3.30 -20.84
N ALA A 56 -2.98 4.19 -21.82
CA ALA A 56 -1.93 5.20 -21.71
C ALA A 56 -2.17 6.16 -20.55
N VAL A 57 -3.42 6.56 -20.32
CA VAL A 57 -3.81 7.38 -19.16
C VAL A 57 -3.69 6.58 -17.87
N GLY A 58 -4.12 5.33 -17.87
CA GLY A 58 -3.95 4.42 -16.74
C GLY A 58 -2.48 4.27 -16.32
N ASP A 59 -1.58 4.11 -17.28
CA ASP A 59 -0.13 4.04 -17.04
C ASP A 59 0.41 5.35 -16.44
N ARG A 60 -0.09 6.49 -16.91
CA ARG A 60 0.28 7.78 -16.36
C ARG A 60 -0.19 7.96 -14.92
N VAL A 61 -1.39 7.50 -14.60
CA VAL A 61 -1.91 7.45 -13.23
C VAL A 61 -0.98 6.62 -12.34
N LEU A 62 -0.65 5.41 -12.78
CA LEU A 62 0.27 4.53 -12.04
C LEU A 62 1.64 5.14 -11.83
N TYR A 63 2.20 5.79 -12.86
CA TYR A 63 3.48 6.47 -12.76
C TYR A 63 3.45 7.59 -11.71
N LYS A 64 2.42 8.44 -11.74
CA LYS A 64 2.27 9.55 -10.79
C LYS A 64 2.01 9.06 -9.36
N VAL A 65 1.20 8.03 -9.21
CA VAL A 65 0.98 7.39 -7.90
C VAL A 65 2.27 6.79 -7.36
N GLY A 66 3.02 6.08 -8.19
CA GLY A 66 4.32 5.53 -7.80
C GLY A 66 5.30 6.60 -7.34
N HIS A 67 5.35 7.72 -8.04
CA HIS A 67 6.20 8.86 -7.67
C HIS A 67 5.74 9.51 -6.36
N LEU A 68 4.44 9.69 -6.19
CA LEU A 68 3.84 10.18 -4.94
C LEU A 68 4.21 9.29 -3.75
N LEU A 69 4.06 7.98 -3.89
CA LEU A 69 4.40 7.03 -2.82
C LEU A 69 5.88 7.08 -2.47
N LYS A 70 6.74 7.08 -3.46
CA LYS A 70 8.19 7.15 -3.25
C LYS A 70 8.59 8.41 -2.48
N SER A 71 7.98 9.55 -2.77
CA SER A 71 8.26 10.82 -2.11
C SER A 71 7.61 10.98 -0.74
N SER A 72 6.57 10.19 -0.43
CA SER A 72 5.80 10.29 0.81
C SER A 72 6.37 9.47 1.97
N PHE A 73 7.24 8.52 1.69
CA PHE A 73 7.80 7.61 2.69
C PHE A 73 9.31 7.78 2.83
N ARG A 74 9.85 7.30 3.96
CA ARG A 74 11.26 7.40 4.27
C ARG A 74 12.07 6.42 3.41
N GLU A 75 13.36 6.69 3.25
CA GLU A 75 14.27 5.81 2.51
C GLU A 75 14.29 4.37 3.04
N ASN A 76 14.16 4.20 4.36
CA ASN A 76 14.14 2.88 4.99
C ASN A 76 12.79 2.17 4.88
N ASP A 77 11.72 2.88 4.54
CA ASP A 77 10.43 2.28 4.29
C ASP A 77 10.46 1.53 2.94
N ILE A 78 9.73 0.43 2.88
CA ILE A 78 9.67 -0.38 1.67
C ILE A 78 8.39 -0.04 0.93
N VAL A 79 8.51 0.39 -0.31
CA VAL A 79 7.36 0.70 -1.17
C VAL A 79 7.46 -0.11 -2.44
N GLY A 80 6.41 -0.87 -2.73
CA GLY A 80 6.36 -1.74 -3.90
C GLY A 80 5.03 -1.68 -4.64
N ARG A 81 5.08 -1.95 -5.93
CA ARG A 81 3.92 -2.26 -6.75
C ARG A 81 3.81 -3.78 -6.89
N ILE A 82 2.74 -4.35 -6.35
CA ILE A 82 2.58 -5.82 -6.26
C ILE A 82 1.57 -6.39 -7.24
N GLY A 83 0.80 -5.56 -7.89
CA GLY A 83 -0.18 -5.92 -8.91
C GLY A 83 -0.44 -4.75 -9.84
N GLY A 84 -1.47 -4.83 -10.68
CA GLY A 84 -1.81 -3.78 -11.64
C GLY A 84 -1.96 -2.41 -11.00
N ASP A 85 -2.90 -2.28 -10.09
CA ASP A 85 -3.23 -1.07 -9.33
C ASP A 85 -3.00 -1.23 -7.82
N GLU A 86 -2.27 -2.29 -7.43
CA GLU A 86 -2.00 -2.64 -6.04
C GLU A 86 -0.59 -2.25 -5.63
N PHE A 87 -0.50 -1.60 -4.47
CA PHE A 87 0.75 -1.16 -3.87
C PHE A 87 0.86 -1.69 -2.44
N LEU A 88 2.09 -1.88 -1.99
CA LEU A 88 2.37 -2.31 -0.63
C LEU A 88 3.40 -1.37 -0.04
N ILE A 89 3.12 -0.88 1.16
CA ILE A 89 3.99 0.00 1.92
C ILE A 89 4.31 -0.66 3.27
N PHE A 90 5.57 -0.76 3.59
CA PHE A 90 6.04 -1.31 4.85
C PHE A 90 6.84 -0.25 5.60
N MET A 91 6.29 0.22 6.71
CA MET A 91 6.91 1.24 7.56
C MET A 91 7.51 0.60 8.79
N GLU A 92 8.83 0.67 8.92
CA GLU A 92 9.53 0.17 10.10
C GLU A 92 9.47 1.15 11.28
N GLY A 93 9.56 0.62 12.49
CA GLY A 93 9.61 1.42 13.70
C GLY A 93 8.28 2.09 14.07
N ILE A 94 7.19 1.69 13.45
CA ILE A 94 5.86 2.21 13.72
C ILE A 94 5.11 1.22 14.65
N THR A 95 4.83 1.67 15.86
CA THR A 95 4.11 0.89 16.86
C THR A 95 2.80 1.55 17.27
N SER A 96 2.64 2.83 16.95
CA SER A 96 1.45 3.62 17.28
C SER A 96 0.41 3.54 16.18
N GLU A 97 -0.78 3.07 16.53
CA GLU A 97 -1.94 3.07 15.64
C GLU A 97 -2.31 4.49 15.18
N GLU A 98 -2.24 5.45 16.10
CA GLU A 98 -2.51 6.86 15.81
C GLU A 98 -1.58 7.41 14.72
N PHE A 99 -0.30 7.08 14.77
CA PHE A 99 0.65 7.51 13.73
C PHE A 99 0.33 6.90 12.38
N ALA A 100 -0.01 5.61 12.34
CA ALA A 100 -0.40 4.93 11.11
C ALA A 100 -1.68 5.54 10.51
N VAL A 101 -2.66 5.85 11.35
CA VAL A 101 -3.90 6.53 10.93
C VAL A 101 -3.59 7.87 10.26
N ARG A 102 -2.75 8.71 10.87
CA ARG A 102 -2.35 10.00 10.28
C ARG A 102 -1.65 9.82 8.93
N ARG A 103 -0.80 8.83 8.81
CA ARG A 103 -0.12 8.54 7.53
C ARG A 103 -1.11 8.15 6.45
N MET A 104 -2.10 7.34 6.77
CA MET A 104 -3.14 6.94 5.83
C MET A 104 -4.07 8.10 5.46
N GLU A 105 -4.44 8.93 6.41
CA GLU A 105 -5.23 10.15 6.16
C GLU A 105 -4.49 11.11 5.23
N ASN A 106 -3.19 11.34 5.49
CA ASN A 106 -2.36 12.19 4.64
C ASN A 106 -2.26 11.63 3.22
N LEU A 107 -2.08 10.33 3.10
CA LEU A 107 -1.99 9.68 1.79
C LEU A 107 -3.29 9.80 1.01
N GLN A 108 -4.44 9.63 1.68
CA GLN A 108 -5.76 9.86 1.08
C GLN A 108 -5.89 11.28 0.51
N GLN A 109 -5.48 12.27 1.29
CA GLN A 109 -5.51 13.67 0.88
C GLN A 109 -4.61 13.93 -0.31
N TYR A 110 -3.38 13.39 -0.30
CA TYR A 110 -2.43 13.54 -1.42
C TYR A 110 -2.96 12.90 -2.70
N PHE A 111 -3.68 11.79 -2.60
CA PHE A 111 -4.34 11.18 -3.78
C PHE A 111 -5.38 12.11 -4.38
N ARG A 112 -6.24 12.69 -3.56
CA ARG A 112 -7.28 13.61 -4.02
C ARG A 112 -6.72 14.86 -4.67
N GLU A 113 -5.55 15.31 -4.21
CA GLU A 113 -4.87 16.51 -4.71
C GLU A 113 -3.90 16.23 -5.85
N LEU A 114 -3.68 14.96 -6.20
CA LEU A 114 -2.72 14.58 -7.23
C LEU A 114 -3.18 15.11 -8.61
N PRO A 115 -2.41 16.01 -9.24
CA PRO A 115 -2.81 16.59 -10.51
C PRO A 115 -2.58 15.59 -11.66
N ILE A 116 -3.66 15.18 -12.29
CA ILE A 116 -3.64 14.33 -13.47
C ILE A 116 -4.52 15.00 -14.51
N GLU A 117 -3.89 15.71 -15.46
CA GLU A 117 -4.58 16.54 -16.44
C GLU A 117 -5.60 15.76 -17.26
N GLU A 118 -5.26 14.52 -17.62
CA GLU A 118 -6.08 13.67 -18.46
C GLU A 118 -7.38 13.19 -17.82
N LEU A 119 -7.47 13.24 -16.49
CA LEU A 119 -8.68 12.84 -15.75
C LEU A 119 -9.70 13.96 -15.61
N GLU A 120 -9.37 15.18 -16.08
CA GLU A 120 -10.25 16.35 -16.03
C GLU A 120 -10.83 16.59 -14.62
N GLU A 121 -12.15 16.38 -14.45
CA GLU A 121 -12.84 16.58 -13.19
C GLU A 121 -12.83 15.32 -12.28
N HIS A 122 -12.24 14.22 -12.74
CA HIS A 122 -12.22 12.98 -11.97
C HIS A 122 -11.18 13.04 -10.85
N THR A 123 -11.65 12.98 -9.60
CA THR A 123 -10.77 12.93 -8.42
C THR A 123 -10.30 11.50 -8.18
N LEU A 124 -8.99 11.32 -8.08
CA LEU A 124 -8.40 10.04 -7.76
C LEU A 124 -8.55 9.72 -6.28
N THR A 125 -9.02 8.53 -5.96
CA THR A 125 -9.12 8.02 -4.58
C THR A 125 -8.45 6.67 -4.45
N CYS A 126 -8.15 6.27 -3.21
CA CYS A 126 -7.58 4.98 -2.89
C CYS A 126 -8.24 4.33 -1.69
N SER A 127 -8.18 3.01 -1.64
CA SER A 127 -8.58 2.22 -0.49
C SER A 127 -7.36 1.55 0.11
N MET A 128 -7.26 1.51 1.44
CA MET A 128 -6.11 0.99 2.17
C MET A 128 -6.54 0.03 3.28
N GLY A 129 -5.66 -0.90 3.60
CA GLY A 129 -5.76 -1.77 4.75
C GLY A 129 -4.39 -1.94 5.40
N ALA A 130 -4.33 -1.99 6.72
CA ALA A 130 -3.07 -2.05 7.47
C ALA A 130 -3.08 -3.16 8.53
N ALA A 131 -1.92 -3.78 8.72
CA ALA A 131 -1.67 -4.76 9.77
C ALA A 131 -0.36 -4.44 10.50
N PHE A 132 -0.33 -4.63 11.80
CA PHE A 132 0.81 -4.30 12.67
C PHE A 132 1.65 -5.53 13.00
N MET A 133 2.95 -5.41 12.94
CA MET A 133 3.90 -6.39 13.45
C MET A 133 4.41 -5.93 14.83
N PRO A 134 4.38 -6.75 15.86
CA PRO A 134 4.06 -8.18 15.87
C PRO A 134 2.60 -8.53 16.16
N LYS A 135 1.75 -7.57 16.50
CA LYS A 135 0.37 -7.79 16.97
C LYS A 135 -0.47 -8.62 15.99
N ASP A 136 -0.41 -8.30 14.70
CA ASP A 136 -1.25 -8.89 13.65
C ASP A 136 -0.51 -9.93 12.81
N GLY A 137 0.70 -10.28 13.21
CA GLY A 137 1.51 -11.30 12.58
C GLY A 137 3.00 -11.02 12.72
N THR A 138 3.80 -12.07 12.56
CA THR A 138 5.27 -12.02 12.60
C THR A 138 5.92 -12.53 11.32
N THR A 139 5.11 -13.03 10.40
CA THR A 139 5.55 -13.45 9.07
C THR A 139 4.96 -12.57 7.99
N PHE A 140 5.60 -12.52 6.84
CA PHE A 140 5.08 -11.79 5.69
C PHE A 140 3.67 -12.29 5.30
N GLY A 141 3.47 -13.60 5.26
CA GLY A 141 2.18 -14.19 4.89
C GLY A 141 1.03 -13.80 5.82
N GLU A 142 1.28 -13.78 7.14
CA GLU A 142 0.29 -13.37 8.12
C GLU A 142 -0.07 -11.88 8.00
N LEU A 143 0.94 -11.02 7.91
CA LEU A 143 0.75 -9.58 7.75
C LEU A 143 0.03 -9.24 6.45
N TYR A 144 0.44 -9.88 5.36
CA TYR A 144 -0.20 -9.73 4.05
C TYR A 144 -1.68 -10.11 4.10
N LYS A 145 -1.99 -11.26 4.65
CA LYS A 145 -3.36 -11.75 4.79
C LYS A 145 -4.23 -10.77 5.57
N HIS A 146 -3.76 -10.30 6.70
CA HIS A 146 -4.52 -9.41 7.58
C HIS A 146 -4.68 -8.01 6.99
N ALA A 147 -3.65 -7.46 6.35
CA ALA A 147 -3.77 -6.20 5.64
C ALA A 147 -4.74 -6.31 4.45
N ASP A 148 -4.73 -7.43 3.73
CA ASP A 148 -5.64 -7.71 2.63
C ASP A 148 -7.11 -7.80 3.11
N GLU A 149 -7.36 -8.46 4.22
CA GLU A 149 -8.69 -8.52 4.85
C GLU A 149 -9.19 -7.12 5.23
N ALA A 150 -8.34 -6.29 5.81
CA ALA A 150 -8.67 -4.91 6.15
C ALA A 150 -8.98 -4.07 4.89
N LEU A 151 -8.18 -4.23 3.84
CA LEU A 151 -8.40 -3.57 2.55
C LEU A 151 -9.75 -4.00 1.94
N TYR A 152 -10.05 -5.28 1.96
CA TYR A 152 -11.32 -5.81 1.48
C TYR A 152 -12.52 -5.17 2.19
N THR A 153 -12.43 -5.02 3.52
CA THR A 153 -13.45 -4.35 4.32
C THR A 153 -13.60 -2.88 3.92
N THR A 154 -12.50 -2.18 3.68
CA THR A 154 -12.52 -0.79 3.18
C THR A 154 -13.26 -0.70 1.85
N LYS A 155 -12.95 -1.58 0.90
CA LYS A 155 -13.63 -1.61 -0.40
C LYS A 155 -15.14 -1.87 -0.28
N ARG A 156 -15.53 -2.77 0.60
CA ARG A 156 -16.95 -3.06 0.85
C ARG A 156 -17.69 -1.94 1.58
N SER A 157 -16.99 -1.11 2.31
CA SER A 157 -17.56 0.00 3.07
C SER A 157 -17.66 1.32 2.27
N GLY A 158 -17.45 1.27 0.96
CA GLY A 158 -17.63 2.41 0.07
C GLY A 158 -16.35 2.94 -0.55
N ARG A 159 -15.19 2.28 -0.35
CA ARG A 159 -13.89 2.71 -0.87
C ARG A 159 -13.44 4.05 -0.29
N ASP A 160 -12.47 4.72 -0.90
CA ASP A 160 -11.95 6.03 -0.47
C ASP A 160 -11.79 6.12 1.05
N GLY A 161 -10.97 5.24 1.58
CA GLY A 161 -10.78 5.14 3.02
C GLY A 161 -9.69 4.15 3.39
N PHE A 162 -9.65 3.85 4.67
CA PHE A 162 -8.71 2.87 5.20
C PHE A 162 -9.30 2.15 6.41
N ARG A 163 -8.74 0.97 6.69
CA ARG A 163 -9.00 0.23 7.92
C ARG A 163 -7.72 -0.38 8.44
N ILE A 164 -7.62 -0.44 9.76
CA ILE A 164 -6.61 -1.22 10.46
C ILE A 164 -7.23 -2.57 10.77
N TYR A 165 -6.46 -3.64 10.53
CA TYR A 165 -6.89 -4.97 10.88
C TYR A 165 -7.17 -5.08 12.39
N HIS A 166 -8.31 -5.62 12.71
CA HIS A 166 -8.68 -6.02 14.06
C HIS A 166 -9.14 -7.46 14.00
N GLU A 167 -8.54 -8.29 14.83
CA GLU A 167 -9.04 -9.66 15.00
C GLU A 167 -10.53 -9.59 15.37
N VAL A 168 -11.36 -10.28 14.60
CA VAL A 168 -12.78 -10.38 14.93
C VAL A 168 -12.84 -11.26 16.16
N GLU A 169 -13.14 -10.69 17.33
CA GLU A 169 -13.57 -11.49 18.46
C GLU A 169 -14.81 -12.26 18.01
N GLU A 170 -14.69 -13.57 17.85
CA GLU A 170 -15.84 -14.44 17.72
C GLU A 170 -16.69 -14.18 18.96
N LYS A 171 -17.77 -13.42 18.79
CA LYS A 171 -18.80 -13.39 19.81
C LYS A 171 -19.33 -14.82 19.87
N GLU A 172 -18.96 -15.53 20.90
CA GLU A 172 -19.67 -16.76 21.25
C GLU A 172 -21.16 -16.43 21.32
N VAL A 173 -21.88 -17.01 20.42
CA VAL A 173 -23.35 -16.92 20.40
C VAL A 173 -23.90 -17.88 21.43
#